data_4162e07d6b44e480301951f21d374ac9
#
_entry.id   4162e07d6b44e480301951f21d374ac9
#
_cell.length_a   1.000
_cell.length_b   1.000
_cell.length_c   1.000
_cell.angle_alpha   90.00
_cell.angle_beta   90.00
_cell.angle_gamma   90.00
#
_symmetry.space_group_name_H-M   'P 1'
#
loop_
_entity.id
_entity.type
_entity.pdbx_description
1 polymer ?
#
loop_
_entity_poly.entity_id
_entity_poly.type
_entity_poly.pdbx_seq_one_letter_code
_entity_poly.pdbx_strand_id
1 'polypeptide(L)'
;MRYLSLILLFILSSFIIASEQDEMMKVANNFYQNKQYNEAIEKYNSILDLNYESAALYYNLGNTYYRLNQIGKAILNYERALKLDPNNEDLQHNLAIAKVHTTDKINEVPKLFLIEWWEALISSLSITMWQVLVILFYLVLLVSITLFFVTKSGATQKITVISGLISFAFAIILSIILFTNVQRESSTEFGIVTTNTISAKESPNESSNDVFVIHEGLKVIVQDSFSNWYKIKLSDGNVGWLPKNSMEVI
;
A
#
# COMPACT_ATOMS: atom_id res chain seq x y z
N MET A 1 22.42 19.30 -29.11
CA MET A 1 21.88 20.51 -28.49
C MET A 1 20.33 20.49 -28.38
N ARG A 2 19.61 20.09 -29.44
CA ARG A 2 18.12 20.12 -29.47
C ARG A 2 17.44 19.22 -28.43
N TYR A 3 18.02 18.06 -28.10
CA TYR A 3 17.48 17.14 -27.08
C TYR A 3 17.83 17.60 -25.64
N LEU A 4 18.95 18.27 -25.47
CA LEU A 4 19.35 18.82 -24.18
C LEU A 4 18.41 19.95 -23.73
N SER A 5 17.97 20.79 -24.69
CA SER A 5 16.98 21.86 -24.40
C SER A 5 15.59 21.31 -24.08
N LEU A 6 15.18 20.19 -24.70
CA LEU A 6 13.90 19.53 -24.37
C LEU A 6 13.93 18.87 -22.97
N ILE A 7 15.05 18.23 -22.61
CA ILE A 7 15.25 17.66 -21.27
C ILE A 7 15.26 18.79 -20.21
N LEU A 8 15.94 19.89 -20.49
CA LEU A 8 15.98 21.03 -19.59
C LEU A 8 14.60 21.68 -19.41
N LEU A 9 13.81 21.79 -20.48
CA LEU A 9 12.45 22.29 -20.45
C LEU A 9 11.52 21.38 -19.64
N PHE A 10 11.68 20.06 -19.77
CA PHE A 10 10.92 19.07 -18.99
C PHE A 10 11.27 19.12 -17.50
N ILE A 11 12.57 19.26 -17.16
CA ILE A 11 13.03 19.43 -15.77
C ILE A 11 12.49 20.74 -15.17
N LEU A 12 12.57 21.84 -15.91
CA LEU A 12 12.05 23.14 -15.45
C LEU A 12 10.53 23.13 -15.23
N SER A 13 9.76 22.49 -16.11
CA SER A 13 8.30 22.34 -15.92
C SER A 13 7.95 21.53 -14.67
N SER A 14 8.71 20.48 -14.37
CA SER A 14 8.51 19.66 -13.16
C SER A 14 8.77 20.46 -11.88
N PHE A 15 9.75 21.35 -11.86
CA PHE A 15 10.02 22.23 -10.71
C PHE A 15 8.92 23.29 -10.49
N ILE A 16 8.33 23.83 -11.54
CA ILE A 16 7.25 24.81 -11.45
C ILE A 16 5.98 24.16 -10.88
N ILE A 17 5.63 22.98 -11.34
CA ILE A 17 4.45 22.24 -10.86
C ILE A 17 4.61 21.89 -9.37
N ALA A 18 5.76 21.39 -8.94
CA ALA A 18 6.02 21.08 -7.53
C ALA A 18 5.88 22.33 -6.62
N SER A 19 6.29 23.51 -7.10
CA SER A 19 6.17 24.76 -6.36
C SER A 19 4.71 25.22 -6.17
N GLU A 20 3.84 24.98 -7.16
CA GLU A 20 2.43 25.32 -7.09
C GLU A 20 1.68 24.47 -6.07
N GLN A 21 1.94 23.16 -6.08
CA GLN A 21 1.32 22.23 -5.14
C GLN A 21 1.77 22.47 -3.70
N ASP A 22 3.03 22.85 -3.48
CA ASP A 22 3.53 23.24 -2.16
C ASP A 22 2.83 24.49 -1.62
N GLU A 23 2.53 25.47 -2.47
CA GLU A 23 1.77 26.65 -2.07
C GLU A 23 0.31 26.30 -1.75
N MET A 24 -0.33 25.42 -2.54
CA MET A 24 -1.68 24.94 -2.24
C MET A 24 -1.72 24.18 -0.90
N MET A 25 -0.71 23.34 -0.63
CA MET A 25 -0.55 22.66 0.67
C MET A 25 -0.42 23.63 1.82
N LYS A 26 0.36 24.71 1.69
CA LYS A 26 0.48 25.75 2.72
C LYS A 26 -0.85 26.45 2.99
N VAL A 27 -1.62 26.76 1.94
CA VAL A 27 -2.95 27.36 2.08
C VAL A 27 -3.90 26.41 2.83
N ALA A 28 -3.93 25.13 2.45
CA ALA A 28 -4.74 24.13 3.11
C ALA A 28 -4.35 23.94 4.59
N ASN A 29 -3.05 23.89 4.87
CA ASN A 29 -2.52 23.81 6.24
C ASN A 29 -2.89 25.04 7.09
N ASN A 30 -2.95 26.24 6.48
CA ASN A 30 -3.37 27.45 7.16
C ASN A 30 -4.86 27.37 7.57
N PHE A 31 -5.73 26.90 6.67
CA PHE A 31 -7.14 26.65 7.03
C PHE A 31 -7.25 25.66 8.18
N TYR A 32 -6.50 24.55 8.15
CA TYR A 32 -6.47 23.57 9.24
C TYR A 32 -6.04 24.20 10.58
N GLN A 33 -4.96 24.97 10.60
CA GLN A 33 -4.46 25.66 11.80
C GLN A 33 -5.47 26.64 12.38
N ASN A 34 -6.23 27.30 11.51
CA ASN A 34 -7.32 28.21 11.89
C ASN A 34 -8.62 27.50 12.25
N LYS A 35 -8.60 26.14 12.34
CA LYS A 35 -9.77 25.29 12.64
C LYS A 35 -10.89 25.37 11.60
N GLN A 36 -10.60 25.88 10.42
CA GLN A 36 -11.49 25.93 9.26
C GLN A 36 -11.36 24.59 8.49
N TYR A 37 -11.85 23.52 9.12
CA TYR A 37 -11.59 22.16 8.65
C TYR A 37 -12.26 21.83 7.32
N ASN A 38 -13.46 22.35 7.05
CA ASN A 38 -14.15 22.11 5.79
C ASN A 38 -13.42 22.77 4.62
N GLU A 39 -12.97 24.02 4.80
CA GLU A 39 -12.18 24.74 3.81
C GLU A 39 -10.81 24.06 3.59
N ALA A 40 -10.21 23.52 4.65
CA ALA A 40 -8.98 22.74 4.54
C ALA A 40 -9.20 21.50 3.67
N ILE A 41 -10.29 20.73 3.88
CA ILE A 41 -10.64 19.56 3.07
C ILE A 41 -10.83 19.94 1.60
N GLU A 42 -11.55 21.02 1.31
CA GLU A 42 -11.74 21.49 -0.08
C GLU A 42 -10.40 21.79 -0.75
N LYS A 43 -9.46 22.44 -0.04
CA LYS A 43 -8.14 22.74 -0.58
C LYS A 43 -7.27 21.50 -0.76
N TYR A 44 -7.27 20.57 0.20
CA TYR A 44 -6.57 19.29 0.03
C TYR A 44 -7.14 18.49 -1.14
N ASN A 45 -8.47 18.41 -1.27
CA ASN A 45 -9.11 17.71 -2.39
C ASN A 45 -8.77 18.37 -3.73
N SER A 46 -8.69 19.69 -3.81
CA SER A 46 -8.28 20.39 -5.04
C SER A 46 -6.86 20.01 -5.49
N ILE A 47 -5.98 19.59 -4.56
CA ILE A 47 -4.65 19.06 -4.88
C ILE A 47 -4.77 17.65 -5.45
N LEU A 48 -5.63 16.79 -4.86
CA LEU A 48 -5.90 15.44 -5.38
C LEU A 48 -6.53 15.49 -6.78
N ASP A 49 -7.40 16.46 -7.06
CA ASP A 49 -8.01 16.66 -8.38
C ASP A 49 -6.98 16.98 -9.48
N LEU A 50 -5.80 17.47 -9.09
CA LEU A 50 -4.65 17.64 -9.99
C LEU A 50 -3.82 16.36 -10.19
N ASN A 51 -4.33 15.21 -9.70
CA ASN A 51 -3.63 13.92 -9.68
C ASN A 51 -2.28 13.96 -8.92
N TYR A 52 -2.19 14.83 -7.91
CA TYR A 52 -1.04 14.85 -7.02
C TYR A 52 -1.36 14.14 -5.72
N GLU A 53 -0.60 13.10 -5.44
CA GLU A 53 -0.72 12.29 -4.23
C GLU A 53 0.59 12.32 -3.44
N SER A 54 0.49 12.49 -2.12
CA SER A 54 1.64 12.35 -1.23
C SER A 54 1.20 11.86 0.15
N ALA A 55 2.11 11.20 0.87
CA ALA A 55 1.85 10.76 2.24
C ALA A 55 1.46 11.94 3.15
N ALA A 56 2.10 13.10 2.98
CA ALA A 56 1.80 14.31 3.73
C ALA A 56 0.40 14.87 3.44
N LEU A 57 -0.05 14.82 2.18
CA LEU A 57 -1.39 15.27 1.79
C LEU A 57 -2.46 14.41 2.44
N TYR A 58 -2.34 13.08 2.30
CA TYR A 58 -3.28 12.14 2.90
C TYR A 58 -3.23 12.17 4.43
N TYR A 59 -2.05 12.36 5.03
CA TYR A 59 -1.92 12.54 6.48
C TYR A 59 -2.70 13.75 6.98
N ASN A 60 -2.56 14.91 6.31
CA ASN A 60 -3.25 16.13 6.70
C ASN A 60 -4.76 16.04 6.47
N LEU A 61 -5.21 15.38 5.39
CA LEU A 61 -6.61 15.03 5.19
C LEU A 61 -7.14 14.13 6.31
N GLY A 62 -6.40 13.08 6.66
CA GLY A 62 -6.75 12.19 7.76
C GLY A 62 -6.91 12.94 9.08
N ASN A 63 -5.93 13.78 9.42
CA ASN A 63 -6.01 14.65 10.61
C ASN A 63 -7.24 15.57 10.57
N THR A 64 -7.55 16.14 9.41
CA THR A 64 -8.67 17.07 9.25
C THR A 64 -10.01 16.35 9.44
N TYR A 65 -10.19 15.17 8.82
CA TYR A 65 -11.38 14.35 9.01
C TYR A 65 -11.53 13.86 10.45
N TYR A 66 -10.42 13.50 11.10
CA TYR A 66 -10.42 13.14 12.51
C TYR A 66 -10.92 14.28 13.42
N ARG A 67 -10.48 15.53 13.15
CA ARG A 67 -10.97 16.72 13.87
C ARG A 67 -12.47 16.97 13.69
N LEU A 68 -13.04 16.56 12.57
CA LEU A 68 -14.48 16.62 12.30
C LEU A 68 -15.25 15.38 12.79
N ASN A 69 -14.59 14.46 13.50
CA ASN A 69 -15.14 13.18 13.95
C ASN A 69 -15.68 12.29 12.83
N GLN A 70 -15.14 12.43 11.60
CA GLN A 70 -15.41 11.57 10.46
C GLN A 70 -14.37 10.43 10.43
N ILE A 71 -14.54 9.49 11.36
CA ILE A 71 -13.52 8.48 11.68
C ILE A 71 -13.21 7.57 10.47
N GLY A 72 -14.22 7.13 9.74
CA GLY A 72 -14.04 6.29 8.55
C GLY A 72 -13.16 6.95 7.48
N LYS A 73 -13.40 8.24 7.20
CA LYS A 73 -12.59 9.00 6.24
C LYS A 73 -11.19 9.31 6.78
N ALA A 74 -11.05 9.52 8.08
CA ALA A 74 -9.73 9.69 8.68
C ALA A 74 -8.88 8.44 8.50
N ILE A 75 -9.42 7.26 8.81
CA ILE A 75 -8.76 5.96 8.63
C ILE A 75 -8.40 5.73 7.16
N LEU A 76 -9.32 5.99 6.24
CA LEU A 76 -9.07 5.88 4.81
C LEU A 76 -7.82 6.67 4.38
N ASN A 77 -7.75 7.94 4.79
CA ASN A 77 -6.63 8.79 4.40
C ASN A 77 -5.33 8.40 5.11
N TYR A 78 -5.35 7.97 6.36
CA TYR A 78 -4.15 7.43 7.02
C TYR A 78 -3.67 6.13 6.36
N GLU A 79 -4.55 5.24 5.95
CA GLU A 79 -4.18 4.01 5.23
C GLU A 79 -3.59 4.33 3.84
N ARG A 80 -4.14 5.32 3.11
CA ARG A 80 -3.55 5.83 1.85
C ARG A 80 -2.17 6.44 2.07
N ALA A 81 -2.00 7.22 3.15
CA ALA A 81 -0.72 7.78 3.51
C ALA A 81 0.33 6.69 3.82
N LEU A 82 -0.05 5.66 4.58
CA LEU A 82 0.82 4.53 4.91
C LEU A 82 1.18 3.67 3.70
N LYS A 83 0.32 3.59 2.68
CA LYS A 83 0.66 2.92 1.42
C LYS A 83 1.80 3.62 0.70
N LEU A 84 1.91 4.96 0.83
CA LEU A 84 2.99 5.76 0.25
C LEU A 84 4.24 5.84 1.14
N ASP A 85 4.06 5.83 2.47
CA ASP A 85 5.15 5.88 3.46
C ASP A 85 4.89 4.89 4.61
N PRO A 86 5.17 3.58 4.39
CA PRO A 86 4.82 2.52 5.33
C PRO A 86 5.53 2.58 6.68
N ASN A 87 6.71 3.21 6.73
CA ASN A 87 7.56 3.25 7.92
C ASN A 87 7.37 4.50 8.78
N ASN A 88 6.38 5.34 8.47
CA ASN A 88 6.13 6.56 9.19
C ASN A 88 5.43 6.29 10.52
N GLU A 89 6.15 6.49 11.61
CA GLU A 89 5.65 6.21 12.96
C GLU A 89 4.47 7.12 13.36
N ASP A 90 4.47 8.38 12.94
CA ASP A 90 3.38 9.33 13.24
C ASP A 90 2.08 8.90 12.56
N LEU A 91 2.17 8.41 11.30
CA LEU A 91 1.03 7.86 10.57
C LEU A 91 0.47 6.62 11.26
N GLN A 92 1.35 5.69 11.64
CA GLN A 92 0.95 4.46 12.35
C GLN A 92 0.29 4.78 13.69
N HIS A 93 0.83 5.74 14.43
CA HIS A 93 0.29 6.19 15.71
C HIS A 93 -1.11 6.81 15.55
N ASN A 94 -1.28 7.74 14.60
CA ASN A 94 -2.57 8.41 14.39
C ASN A 94 -3.64 7.45 13.86
N LEU A 95 -3.25 6.52 12.99
CA LEU A 95 -4.14 5.45 12.54
C LEU A 95 -4.59 4.56 13.72
N ALA A 96 -3.66 4.19 14.60
CA ALA A 96 -3.98 3.40 15.79
C ALA A 96 -4.97 4.14 16.70
N ILE A 97 -4.77 5.45 16.92
CA ILE A 97 -5.71 6.28 17.67
C ILE A 97 -7.09 6.29 17.00
N ALA A 98 -7.14 6.52 15.69
CA ALA A 98 -8.42 6.55 14.96
C ALA A 98 -9.15 5.18 15.05
N LYS A 99 -8.43 4.08 14.95
CA LYS A 99 -8.99 2.72 15.07
C LYS A 99 -9.57 2.42 16.46
N VAL A 100 -9.13 3.08 17.53
CA VAL A 100 -9.75 2.93 18.86
C VAL A 100 -11.20 3.41 18.87
N HIS A 101 -11.52 4.39 18.01
CA HIS A 101 -12.86 4.98 17.90
C HIS A 101 -13.80 4.20 16.96
N THR A 102 -13.35 3.15 16.29
CA THR A 102 -14.24 2.30 15.48
C THR A 102 -15.11 1.42 16.34
N THR A 103 -16.34 1.20 15.90
CA THR A 103 -17.34 0.36 16.59
C THR A 103 -17.00 -1.12 16.45
N ASP A 104 -16.56 -1.53 15.26
CA ASP A 104 -16.32 -2.92 14.95
C ASP A 104 -14.95 -3.38 15.48
N LYS A 105 -14.97 -4.39 16.34
CA LYS A 105 -13.78 -5.09 16.83
C LYS A 105 -13.82 -6.53 16.34
N ILE A 106 -13.30 -6.74 15.14
CA ILE A 106 -13.30 -8.06 14.51
C ILE A 106 -12.02 -8.80 14.91
N ASN A 107 -12.19 -9.96 15.52
CA ASN A 107 -11.08 -10.84 15.83
C ASN A 107 -10.62 -11.56 14.54
N GLU A 108 -9.34 -11.44 14.22
CA GLU A 108 -8.77 -12.17 13.08
C GLU A 108 -8.85 -13.68 13.34
N VAL A 109 -9.15 -14.44 12.29
CA VAL A 109 -9.05 -15.89 12.35
C VAL A 109 -7.59 -16.27 12.58
N PRO A 110 -7.29 -17.07 13.63
CA PRO A 110 -5.92 -17.53 13.85
C PRO A 110 -5.39 -18.24 12.61
N LYS A 111 -4.23 -17.80 12.14
CA LYS A 111 -3.55 -18.41 11.00
C LYS A 111 -2.75 -19.64 11.49
N LEU A 112 -2.50 -20.59 10.60
CA LEU A 112 -1.56 -21.65 10.89
C LEU A 112 -0.16 -21.04 11.09
N PHE A 113 0.59 -21.52 12.07
CA PHE A 113 1.92 -20.97 12.43
C PHE A 113 2.90 -20.93 11.25
N LEU A 114 2.80 -21.90 10.32
CA LEU A 114 3.61 -21.93 9.09
C LEU A 114 3.30 -20.74 8.16
N ILE A 115 2.03 -20.33 8.09
CA ILE A 115 1.61 -19.18 7.29
C ILE A 115 2.11 -17.88 7.94
N GLU A 116 1.96 -17.76 9.28
CA GLU A 116 2.48 -16.60 10.01
C GLU A 116 3.99 -16.46 9.88
N TRP A 117 4.72 -17.58 9.99
CA TRP A 117 6.18 -17.59 9.81
C TRP A 117 6.57 -17.19 8.38
N TRP A 118 5.85 -17.70 7.37
CA TRP A 118 6.08 -17.33 5.97
C TRP A 118 5.79 -15.85 5.72
N GLU A 119 4.67 -15.34 6.21
CA GLU A 119 4.32 -13.92 6.12
C GLU A 119 5.36 -13.03 6.84
N ALA A 120 5.82 -13.41 8.00
CA ALA A 120 6.88 -12.73 8.72
C ALA A 120 8.20 -12.71 7.93
N LEU A 121 8.55 -13.83 7.29
CA LEU A 121 9.74 -13.91 6.44
C LEU A 121 9.65 -12.96 5.24
N ILE A 122 8.57 -13.01 4.46
CA ILE A 122 8.43 -12.17 3.25
C ILE A 122 8.29 -10.68 3.59
N SER A 123 7.75 -10.34 4.78
CA SER A 123 7.61 -8.97 5.26
C SER A 123 8.85 -8.43 5.98
N SER A 124 9.86 -9.28 6.24
CA SER A 124 11.06 -8.88 7.01
C SER A 124 11.91 -7.82 6.30
N LEU A 125 11.81 -7.75 4.98
CA LEU A 125 12.51 -6.77 4.15
C LEU A 125 11.52 -6.13 3.17
N SER A 126 11.82 -4.89 2.76
CA SER A 126 11.08 -4.23 1.67
C SER A 126 11.26 -4.95 0.33
N ILE A 127 10.31 -4.80 -0.57
CA ILE A 127 10.40 -5.36 -1.94
C ILE A 127 11.71 -4.95 -2.62
N THR A 128 12.11 -3.68 -2.47
CA THR A 128 13.36 -3.17 -3.02
C THR A 128 14.58 -3.92 -2.47
N MET A 129 14.60 -4.23 -1.16
CA MET A 129 15.70 -4.99 -0.57
C MET A 129 15.74 -6.43 -1.07
N TRP A 130 14.58 -7.07 -1.23
CA TRP A 130 14.50 -8.40 -1.86
C TRP A 130 14.99 -8.38 -3.32
N GLN A 131 14.66 -7.34 -4.10
CA GLN A 131 15.17 -7.16 -5.47
C GLN A 131 16.70 -7.03 -5.50
N VAL A 132 17.27 -6.23 -4.60
CA VAL A 132 18.74 -6.05 -4.49
C VAL A 132 19.42 -7.39 -4.18
N LEU A 133 18.87 -8.19 -3.26
CA LEU A 133 19.41 -9.51 -2.94
C LEU A 133 19.36 -10.46 -4.15
N VAL A 134 18.24 -10.50 -4.87
CA VAL A 134 18.09 -11.32 -6.08
C VAL A 134 19.17 -10.92 -7.11
N ILE A 135 19.31 -9.62 -7.40
CA ILE A 135 20.32 -9.11 -8.34
C ILE A 135 21.73 -9.50 -7.91
N LEU A 136 22.04 -9.36 -6.61
CA LEU A 136 23.36 -9.71 -6.08
C LEU A 136 23.71 -11.19 -6.36
N PHE A 137 22.79 -12.12 -6.07
CA PHE A 137 23.03 -13.54 -6.31
C PHE A 137 23.12 -13.87 -7.81
N TYR A 138 22.36 -13.19 -8.68
CA TYR A 138 22.53 -13.32 -10.13
C TYR A 138 23.90 -12.82 -10.60
N LEU A 139 24.41 -11.71 -10.06
CA LEU A 139 25.75 -11.21 -10.36
C LEU A 139 26.84 -12.20 -9.91
N VAL A 140 26.73 -12.76 -8.71
CA VAL A 140 27.67 -13.80 -8.23
C VAL A 140 27.65 -15.02 -9.14
N LEU A 141 26.47 -15.45 -9.60
CA LEU A 141 26.32 -16.54 -10.55
C LEU A 141 27.03 -16.23 -11.87
N LEU A 142 26.82 -15.05 -12.44
CA LEU A 142 27.47 -14.63 -13.68
C LEU A 142 29.00 -14.58 -13.54
N VAL A 143 29.50 -14.03 -12.42
CA VAL A 143 30.94 -14.01 -12.13
C VAL A 143 31.48 -15.43 -12.01
N SER A 144 30.78 -16.35 -11.32
CA SER A 144 31.19 -17.75 -11.18
C SER A 144 31.28 -18.45 -12.52
N ILE A 145 30.29 -18.25 -13.39
CA ILE A 145 30.29 -18.81 -14.78
C ILE A 145 31.47 -18.25 -15.58
N THR A 146 31.69 -16.93 -15.54
CA THR A 146 32.77 -16.27 -16.27
C THR A 146 34.14 -16.81 -15.81
N LEU A 147 34.35 -16.87 -14.49
CA LEU A 147 35.62 -17.36 -13.91
C LEU A 147 35.85 -18.84 -14.24
N PHE A 148 34.82 -19.65 -14.30
CA PHE A 148 34.93 -21.07 -14.70
C PHE A 148 35.56 -21.22 -16.10
N PHE A 149 35.13 -20.40 -17.07
CA PHE A 149 35.67 -20.46 -18.43
C PHE A 149 37.03 -19.77 -18.63
N VAL A 150 37.33 -18.75 -17.82
CA VAL A 150 38.58 -18.00 -17.93
C VAL A 150 39.72 -18.67 -17.19
N THR A 151 39.47 -19.32 -16.06
CA THR A 151 40.55 -19.93 -15.25
C THR A 151 40.94 -21.30 -15.75
N LYS A 152 42.27 -21.59 -15.71
CA LYS A 152 42.85 -22.91 -16.04
C LYS A 152 43.19 -23.72 -14.81
N SER A 153 43.04 -23.17 -13.59
CA SER A 153 43.32 -23.85 -12.34
C SER A 153 42.15 -24.77 -11.95
N GLY A 154 42.40 -26.06 -11.81
CA GLY A 154 41.38 -27.01 -11.41
C GLY A 154 40.79 -26.74 -10.01
N ALA A 155 41.57 -26.18 -9.09
CA ALA A 155 41.07 -25.79 -7.77
C ALA A 155 40.09 -24.62 -7.87
N THR A 156 40.42 -23.59 -8.65
CA THR A 156 39.56 -22.44 -8.87
C THR A 156 38.26 -22.84 -9.61
N GLN A 157 38.35 -23.73 -10.61
CA GLN A 157 37.17 -24.25 -11.31
C GLN A 157 36.20 -24.97 -10.37
N LYS A 158 36.69 -25.78 -9.42
CA LYS A 158 35.84 -26.43 -8.41
C LYS A 158 35.12 -25.39 -7.53
N ILE A 159 35.86 -24.36 -7.06
CA ILE A 159 35.26 -23.31 -6.22
C ILE A 159 34.18 -22.55 -7.01
N THR A 160 34.45 -22.20 -8.27
CA THR A 160 33.46 -21.46 -9.09
C THR A 160 32.22 -22.29 -9.39
N VAL A 161 32.34 -23.59 -9.61
CA VAL A 161 31.17 -24.48 -9.76
C VAL A 161 30.35 -24.52 -8.48
N ILE A 162 30.98 -24.70 -7.32
CA ILE A 162 30.27 -24.76 -6.02
C ILE A 162 29.60 -23.41 -5.72
N SER A 163 30.32 -22.30 -5.87
CA SER A 163 29.75 -20.97 -5.63
C SER A 163 28.63 -20.64 -6.62
N GLY A 164 28.76 -21.05 -7.89
CA GLY A 164 27.71 -20.89 -8.89
C GLY A 164 26.44 -21.69 -8.57
N LEU A 165 26.57 -22.96 -8.15
CA LEU A 165 25.44 -23.78 -7.74
C LEU A 165 24.72 -23.22 -6.50
N ILE A 166 25.48 -22.79 -5.48
CA ILE A 166 24.91 -22.16 -4.28
C ILE A 166 24.19 -20.88 -4.67
N SER A 167 24.83 -20.02 -5.47
CA SER A 167 24.25 -18.76 -5.89
C SER A 167 22.98 -18.96 -6.73
N PHE A 168 22.96 -19.96 -7.60
CA PHE A 168 21.80 -20.34 -8.39
C PHE A 168 20.61 -20.78 -7.50
N ALA A 169 20.88 -21.64 -6.50
CA ALA A 169 19.86 -22.09 -5.57
C ALA A 169 19.27 -20.90 -4.77
N PHE A 170 20.12 -20.02 -4.24
CA PHE A 170 19.66 -18.81 -3.54
C PHE A 170 18.91 -17.87 -4.46
N ALA A 171 19.36 -17.65 -5.70
CA ALA A 171 18.66 -16.81 -6.67
C ALA A 171 17.23 -17.31 -6.94
N ILE A 172 17.03 -18.62 -7.05
CA ILE A 172 15.69 -19.21 -7.20
C ILE A 172 14.83 -18.96 -5.96
N ILE A 173 15.34 -19.29 -4.77
CA ILE A 173 14.59 -19.13 -3.52
C ILE A 173 14.18 -17.67 -3.31
N LEU A 174 15.13 -16.74 -3.47
CA LEU A 174 14.87 -15.30 -3.31
C LEU A 174 13.91 -14.76 -4.39
N SER A 175 13.97 -15.29 -5.61
CA SER A 175 13.02 -14.94 -6.68
C SER A 175 11.60 -15.41 -6.34
N ILE A 176 11.44 -16.58 -5.72
CA ILE A 176 10.13 -17.07 -5.25
C ILE A 176 9.60 -16.18 -4.12
N ILE A 177 10.45 -15.82 -3.16
CA ILE A 177 10.08 -14.90 -2.06
C ILE A 177 9.65 -13.54 -2.63
N LEU A 178 10.44 -12.96 -3.53
CA LEU A 178 10.13 -11.70 -4.18
C LEU A 178 8.80 -11.77 -4.96
N PHE A 179 8.61 -12.82 -5.76
CA PHE A 179 7.39 -13.03 -6.53
C PHE A 179 6.16 -13.12 -5.63
N THR A 180 6.23 -13.91 -4.55
CA THR A 180 5.11 -14.05 -3.61
C THR A 180 4.81 -12.73 -2.87
N ASN A 181 5.84 -11.93 -2.54
CA ASN A 181 5.66 -10.64 -1.90
C ASN A 181 4.99 -9.62 -2.85
N VAL A 182 5.49 -9.51 -4.09
CA VAL A 182 4.89 -8.64 -5.12
C VAL A 182 3.45 -9.08 -5.44
N GLN A 183 3.21 -10.37 -5.60
CA GLN A 183 1.88 -10.90 -5.88
C GLN A 183 0.90 -10.56 -4.74
N ARG A 184 1.32 -10.72 -3.48
CA ARG A 184 0.50 -10.38 -2.32
C ARG A 184 0.11 -8.90 -2.30
N GLU A 185 1.07 -8.01 -2.57
CA GLU A 185 0.84 -6.57 -2.56
C GLU A 185 -0.05 -6.13 -3.73
N SER A 186 0.12 -6.73 -4.91
CA SER A 186 -0.64 -6.36 -6.11
C SER A 186 -2.03 -7.00 -6.20
N SER A 187 -2.26 -8.14 -5.52
CA SER A 187 -3.51 -8.92 -5.65
C SER A 187 -4.51 -8.67 -4.52
N THR A 188 -4.10 -8.03 -3.43
CA THR A 188 -5.00 -7.77 -2.31
C THR A 188 -5.43 -6.31 -2.33
N GLU A 189 -6.63 -6.08 -2.84
CA GLU A 189 -7.28 -4.77 -2.72
C GLU A 189 -7.96 -4.68 -1.36
N PHE A 190 -7.69 -3.60 -0.66
CA PHE A 190 -8.36 -3.26 0.59
C PHE A 190 -9.33 -2.11 0.37
N GLY A 191 -10.38 -2.07 1.17
CA GLY A 191 -11.28 -0.93 1.22
C GLY A 191 -11.55 -0.54 2.66
N ILE A 192 -11.92 0.72 2.85
CA ILE A 192 -12.37 1.26 4.13
C ILE A 192 -13.85 1.62 4.01
N VAL A 193 -14.66 1.13 4.92
CA VAL A 193 -16.07 1.51 5.04
C VAL A 193 -16.15 2.98 5.46
N THR A 194 -16.83 3.80 4.68
CA THR A 194 -16.96 5.24 4.93
C THR A 194 -18.37 5.66 5.37
N THR A 195 -19.34 4.75 5.24
CA THR A 195 -20.71 4.95 5.72
C THR A 195 -20.83 4.56 7.18
N ASN A 196 -21.49 5.36 8.00
CA ASN A 196 -21.59 5.17 9.46
C ASN A 196 -22.06 3.77 9.85
N THR A 197 -23.07 3.23 9.15
CA THR A 197 -23.58 1.87 9.35
C THR A 197 -24.12 1.33 8.05
N ILE A 198 -23.74 0.11 7.68
CA ILE A 198 -24.19 -0.55 6.47
C ILE A 198 -24.37 -2.05 6.71
N SER A 199 -25.45 -2.62 6.14
CA SER A 199 -25.66 -4.07 6.10
C SER A 199 -24.99 -4.67 4.89
N ALA A 200 -24.16 -5.67 5.08
CA ALA A 200 -23.65 -6.49 3.98
C ALA A 200 -24.75 -7.48 3.54
N LYS A 201 -24.88 -7.65 2.24
CA LYS A 201 -25.88 -8.51 1.61
C LYS A 201 -25.30 -9.86 1.19
N GLU A 202 -26.15 -10.87 1.13
CA GLU A 202 -25.78 -12.22 0.66
C GLU A 202 -25.46 -12.24 -0.86
N SER A 203 -26.12 -11.40 -1.64
CA SER A 203 -25.95 -11.24 -3.09
C SER A 203 -25.94 -9.76 -3.47
N PRO A 204 -25.39 -9.38 -4.65
CA PRO A 204 -25.27 -7.99 -5.08
C PRO A 204 -26.63 -7.40 -5.54
N ASN A 205 -27.59 -7.36 -4.62
CA ASN A 205 -28.95 -6.88 -4.82
C ASN A 205 -29.51 -6.31 -3.52
N GLU A 206 -30.20 -5.18 -3.56
CA GLU A 206 -30.79 -4.51 -2.41
C GLU A 206 -31.88 -5.36 -1.70
N SER A 207 -32.61 -6.17 -2.44
CA SER A 207 -33.65 -7.07 -1.91
C SER A 207 -33.09 -8.36 -1.30
N SER A 208 -31.78 -8.60 -1.34
CA SER A 208 -31.13 -9.76 -0.74
C SER A 208 -31.11 -9.67 0.77
N ASN A 209 -30.99 -10.82 1.45
CA ASN A 209 -30.90 -10.89 2.89
C ASN A 209 -29.63 -10.19 3.41
N ASP A 210 -29.75 -9.58 4.58
CA ASP A 210 -28.60 -9.07 5.32
C ASP A 210 -27.84 -10.23 5.96
N VAL A 211 -26.49 -10.21 5.85
CA VAL A 211 -25.62 -11.24 6.42
C VAL A 211 -25.01 -10.75 7.75
N PHE A 212 -24.50 -9.52 7.73
CA PHE A 212 -23.94 -8.85 8.89
C PHE A 212 -24.00 -7.33 8.73
N VAL A 213 -23.89 -6.60 9.82
CA VAL A 213 -23.82 -5.13 9.87
C VAL A 213 -22.41 -4.72 10.22
N ILE A 214 -21.89 -3.68 9.53
CA ILE A 214 -20.58 -3.09 9.78
C ILE A 214 -20.66 -1.57 9.81
N HIS A 215 -19.64 -0.97 10.40
CA HIS A 215 -19.60 0.47 10.65
C HIS A 215 -18.39 1.12 9.97
N GLU A 216 -18.41 2.45 9.95
CA GLU A 216 -17.33 3.24 9.35
C GLU A 216 -15.96 2.92 9.97
N GLY A 217 -14.91 3.02 9.16
CA GLY A 217 -13.53 2.79 9.55
C GLY A 217 -13.08 1.34 9.52
N LEU A 218 -14.00 0.39 9.29
CA LEU A 218 -13.63 -1.01 9.14
C LEU A 218 -12.86 -1.23 7.84
N LYS A 219 -11.67 -1.85 7.94
CA LYS A 219 -10.87 -2.29 6.80
C LYS A 219 -11.33 -3.66 6.35
N VAL A 220 -11.62 -3.79 5.06
CA VAL A 220 -12.12 -5.02 4.44
C VAL A 220 -11.27 -5.40 3.23
N ILE A 221 -11.25 -6.68 2.87
CA ILE A 221 -10.61 -7.18 1.66
C ILE A 221 -11.66 -7.18 0.55
N VAL A 222 -11.36 -6.55 -0.58
CA VAL A 222 -12.18 -6.60 -1.79
C VAL A 222 -11.80 -7.87 -2.56
N GLN A 223 -12.75 -8.77 -2.72
CA GLN A 223 -12.55 -10.04 -3.44
C GLN A 223 -13.01 -9.98 -4.90
N ASP A 224 -14.07 -9.21 -5.17
CA ASP A 224 -14.69 -9.15 -6.47
C ASP A 224 -15.55 -7.88 -6.59
N SER A 225 -15.94 -7.53 -7.83
CA SER A 225 -16.87 -6.44 -8.07
C SER A 225 -17.89 -6.82 -9.13
N PHE A 226 -19.17 -6.52 -8.87
CA PHE A 226 -20.24 -6.75 -9.81
C PHE A 226 -21.18 -5.54 -9.86
N SER A 227 -21.31 -4.93 -11.03
CA SER A 227 -22.12 -3.71 -11.20
C SER A 227 -21.74 -2.64 -10.16
N ASN A 228 -22.70 -2.23 -9.32
CA ASN A 228 -22.51 -1.22 -8.28
C ASN A 228 -22.20 -1.82 -6.89
N TRP A 229 -21.68 -3.06 -6.83
CA TRP A 229 -21.39 -3.77 -5.60
C TRP A 229 -19.94 -4.25 -5.55
N TYR A 230 -19.38 -4.29 -4.34
CA TYR A 230 -18.13 -4.98 -4.01
C TYR A 230 -18.44 -6.24 -3.18
N LYS A 231 -17.82 -7.35 -3.54
CA LYS A 231 -17.75 -8.53 -2.69
C LYS A 231 -16.61 -8.35 -1.71
N ILE A 232 -16.94 -8.30 -0.45
CA ILE A 232 -15.94 -8.06 0.61
C ILE A 232 -15.77 -9.28 1.50
N LYS A 233 -14.57 -9.39 2.09
CA LYS A 233 -14.25 -10.37 3.13
C LYS A 233 -13.71 -9.63 4.35
N LEU A 234 -14.25 -9.97 5.51
CA LEU A 234 -13.79 -9.50 6.82
C LEU A 234 -12.60 -10.33 7.31
N SER A 235 -11.87 -9.81 8.31
CA SER A 235 -10.73 -10.53 8.92
C SER A 235 -11.15 -11.79 9.69
N ASP A 236 -12.40 -11.91 10.12
CA ASP A 236 -12.97 -13.13 10.72
C ASP A 236 -13.40 -14.18 9.68
N GLY A 237 -13.27 -13.87 8.40
CA GLY A 237 -13.60 -14.76 7.29
C GLY A 237 -15.01 -14.58 6.73
N ASN A 238 -15.90 -13.79 7.36
CA ASN A 238 -17.23 -13.51 6.83
C ASN A 238 -17.16 -12.79 5.48
N VAL A 239 -18.06 -13.16 4.57
CA VAL A 239 -18.14 -12.63 3.21
C VAL A 239 -19.52 -12.06 2.95
N GLY A 240 -19.58 -10.92 2.29
CA GLY A 240 -20.84 -10.27 1.89
C GLY A 240 -20.64 -9.26 0.77
N TRP A 241 -21.72 -8.66 0.32
CA TRP A 241 -21.73 -7.65 -0.73
C TRP A 241 -22.07 -6.29 -0.17
N LEU A 242 -21.31 -5.26 -0.50
CA LEU A 242 -21.55 -3.87 -0.15
C LEU A 242 -21.76 -3.01 -1.39
N PRO A 243 -22.64 -2.01 -1.35
CA PRO A 243 -22.71 -0.98 -2.39
C PRO A 243 -21.36 -0.23 -2.51
N LYS A 244 -20.92 0.07 -3.72
CA LYS A 244 -19.67 0.77 -3.99
C LYS A 244 -19.54 2.14 -3.30
N ASN A 245 -20.65 2.84 -3.14
CA ASN A 245 -20.70 4.15 -2.49
C ASN A 245 -20.58 4.11 -0.97
N SER A 246 -20.58 2.93 -0.35
CA SER A 246 -20.47 2.77 1.11
C SER A 246 -19.03 2.62 1.60
N MET A 247 -18.09 2.44 0.69
CA MET A 247 -16.67 2.23 0.99
C MET A 247 -15.78 2.81 -0.10
N GLU A 248 -14.52 3.04 0.21
CA GLU A 248 -13.50 3.44 -0.75
C GLU A 248 -12.34 2.47 -0.74
N VAL A 249 -11.85 2.14 -1.94
CA VAL A 249 -10.67 1.26 -2.14
C VAL A 249 -9.37 2.06 -1.97
N ILE A 250 -8.32 1.40 -1.44
CA ILE A 250 -6.99 1.96 -1.15
C ILE A 250 -5.88 1.27 -1.94
#